data_60cf9a9453ad7068c85985e00a5aa89f
#
_entry.id   60cf9a9453ad7068c85985e00a5aa89f
#
_cell.length_a   1.000
_cell.length_b   1.000
_cell.length_c   1.000
_cell.angle_alpha   90.00
_cell.angle_beta   90.00
_cell.angle_gamma   90.00
#
_symmetry.space_group_name_H-M   'P 1'
#
loop_
_entity.id
_entity.type
_entity.pdbx_description
1 polymer ?
#
loop_
_entity_poly.entity_id
_entity_poly.type
_entity_poly.pdbx_seq_one_letter_code
_entity_poly.pdbx_strand_id
1 'polypeptide(L)'
;MYLEKNANINLSPSESSVNRRNFVAGMWHGAFLALGVSLTQPTTVISAFVAELTGSTVWVGGLSTVLIVAGALPQLFVAYRIEHIPRKMPYLLLAIYLRVFSWGVLAWLIFSIGDEQPLTLAWALVAMLVVFYAGGGLGNIPYTDIIGKIIPPGRRGAFFGGKEALAGPLAMVAALAARQILAHVPYPNNYAILFGLAALALAIASLGFWAIREPNADVELQRPQSWGVYWQGIKDAGQRLKTLIIIELLTGFSLMVLPFYVVYAQDRVGAPPEAIGWFLLAQVSGGVAANLLWARLVDRAGSRWMLVCCALVSTLTPLLAIALAPLGWPYLTLVFFLAGATFNGRNVGFQSALLELAPAAKRATYAGLNVILILPLAFLSLGAGLFLRRFSYTTLFIIAAVFIAAGAIVARQWAAQVQEGR
;
A
#
# COMPACT_ATOMS: atom_id res chain seq x y z
N MET A 1 8.49 38.45 -21.67
CA MET A 1 9.92 38.63 -21.41
C MET A 1 10.18 38.32 -19.93
N TYR A 2 9.92 37.03 -19.52
CA TYR A 2 10.19 36.46 -18.19
C TYR A 2 10.27 34.95 -18.32
N LEU A 3 10.95 34.44 -19.33
CA LEU A 3 11.33 33.05 -19.51
C LEU A 3 12.81 33.09 -19.85
N GLU A 4 13.65 32.74 -18.91
CA GLU A 4 15.03 32.28 -19.01
C GLU A 4 15.81 32.63 -17.72
N LYS A 5 15.60 31.85 -16.68
CA LYS A 5 16.65 31.60 -15.69
C LYS A 5 16.60 30.11 -15.35
N ASN A 6 16.93 29.28 -16.34
CA ASN A 6 17.52 27.98 -16.05
C ASN A 6 18.86 28.25 -15.39
N ALA A 7 18.86 28.34 -14.08
CA ALA A 7 20.08 28.32 -13.31
C ALA A 7 20.71 26.93 -13.52
N ASN A 8 21.65 26.84 -14.46
CA ASN A 8 22.71 25.84 -14.43
C ASN A 8 23.45 26.04 -13.09
N ILE A 9 22.98 25.43 -12.05
CA ILE A 9 23.71 25.31 -10.79
C ILE A 9 24.91 24.44 -11.15
N ASN A 10 26.06 25.06 -11.42
CA ASN A 10 27.34 24.38 -11.52
C ASN A 10 27.65 23.80 -10.12
N LEU A 11 27.12 22.59 -9.84
CA LEU A 11 27.44 21.85 -8.64
C LEU A 11 28.94 21.55 -8.65
N SER A 12 29.58 21.71 -7.52
CA SER A 12 30.98 21.25 -7.36
C SER A 12 31.07 19.76 -7.66
N PRO A 13 32.21 19.24 -8.14
CA PRO A 13 32.38 17.83 -8.41
C PRO A 13 32.04 16.93 -7.20
N SER A 14 32.26 17.41 -5.99
CA SER A 14 31.89 16.72 -4.74
C SER A 14 30.37 16.68 -4.51
N GLU A 15 29.62 17.74 -4.79
CA GLU A 15 28.17 17.78 -4.67
C GLU A 15 27.48 16.90 -5.72
N SER A 16 27.99 16.88 -6.94
CA SER A 16 27.48 16.01 -7.99
C SER A 16 27.65 14.53 -7.66
N SER A 17 28.78 14.14 -7.03
CA SER A 17 29.05 12.78 -6.60
C SER A 17 28.16 12.34 -5.42
N VAL A 18 27.92 13.22 -4.45
CA VAL A 18 27.00 12.97 -3.32
C VAL A 18 25.56 12.80 -3.82
N ASN A 19 25.11 13.67 -4.73
CA ASN A 19 23.76 13.58 -5.29
C ASN A 19 23.55 12.28 -6.07
N ARG A 20 24.55 11.85 -6.88
CA ARG A 20 24.51 10.56 -7.58
C ARG A 20 24.46 9.38 -6.62
N ARG A 21 25.28 9.40 -5.56
CA ARG A 21 25.29 8.34 -4.53
C ARG A 21 23.94 8.25 -3.82
N ASN A 22 23.38 9.38 -3.36
CA ASN A 22 22.11 9.41 -2.68
C ASN A 22 20.97 8.89 -3.58
N PHE A 23 21.00 9.26 -4.88
CA PHE A 23 20.04 8.78 -5.87
C PHE A 23 20.09 7.24 -6.02
N VAL A 24 21.28 6.68 -6.23
CA VAL A 24 21.45 5.23 -6.38
C VAL A 24 21.11 4.49 -5.08
N ALA A 25 21.47 5.03 -3.93
CA ALA A 25 21.16 4.45 -2.63
C ALA A 25 19.64 4.40 -2.35
N GLY A 26 18.92 5.46 -2.71
CA GLY A 26 17.46 5.46 -2.61
C GLY A 26 16.79 4.49 -3.58
N MET A 27 17.32 4.34 -4.80
CA MET A 27 16.87 3.34 -5.78
C MET A 27 17.09 1.92 -5.26
N TRP A 28 18.28 1.63 -4.71
CA TRP A 28 18.62 0.35 -4.05
C TRP A 28 17.62 0.00 -2.96
N HIS A 29 17.40 0.94 -2.03
CA HIS A 29 16.42 0.73 -0.96
C HIS A 29 15.04 0.40 -1.52
N GLY A 30 14.54 1.17 -2.48
CA GLY A 30 13.22 0.97 -3.07
C GLY A 30 13.06 -0.39 -3.76
N ALA A 31 14.10 -0.83 -4.46
CA ALA A 31 14.16 -2.10 -5.16
C ALA A 31 14.04 -3.31 -4.20
N PHE A 32 14.89 -3.36 -3.18
CA PHE A 32 14.88 -4.46 -2.21
C PHE A 32 13.70 -4.39 -1.24
N LEU A 33 13.18 -3.19 -0.94
CA LEU A 33 11.93 -3.03 -0.21
C LEU A 33 10.76 -3.66 -0.98
N ALA A 34 10.67 -3.42 -2.29
CA ALA A 34 9.61 -4.00 -3.12
C ALA A 34 9.67 -5.52 -3.15
N LEU A 35 10.87 -6.10 -3.23
CA LEU A 35 11.07 -7.54 -3.16
C LEU A 35 10.58 -8.11 -1.82
N GLY A 36 11.01 -7.53 -0.69
CA GLY A 36 10.62 -7.98 0.64
C GLY A 36 9.11 -7.87 0.90
N VAL A 37 8.50 -6.74 0.52
CA VAL A 37 7.06 -6.53 0.68
C VAL A 37 6.24 -7.47 -0.20
N SER A 38 6.72 -7.81 -1.41
CA SER A 38 6.01 -8.74 -2.30
C SER A 38 6.02 -10.17 -1.78
N LEU A 39 7.13 -10.63 -1.15
CA LEU A 39 7.19 -11.95 -0.51
C LEU A 39 6.18 -12.11 0.64
N THR A 40 5.76 -11.00 1.23
CA THR A 40 4.84 -10.95 2.37
C THR A 40 3.56 -10.18 2.03
N GLN A 41 3.08 -10.31 0.78
CA GLN A 41 1.89 -9.59 0.32
C GLN A 41 0.68 -9.90 1.21
N PRO A 42 0.08 -8.88 1.86
CA PRO A 42 -0.97 -9.11 2.85
C PRO A 42 -2.22 -9.79 2.29
N THR A 43 -2.63 -9.42 1.09
CA THR A 43 -3.89 -9.86 0.48
C THR A 43 -3.81 -11.23 -0.22
N THR A 44 -2.60 -11.80 -0.30
CA THR A 44 -2.36 -13.13 -0.86
C THR A 44 -1.60 -14.01 0.12
N VAL A 45 -0.31 -13.76 0.34
CA VAL A 45 0.57 -14.64 1.14
C VAL A 45 0.16 -14.68 2.62
N ILE A 46 0.00 -13.50 3.27
CA ILE A 46 -0.36 -13.46 4.69
C ILE A 46 -1.80 -13.94 4.89
N SER A 47 -2.74 -13.57 4.02
CA SER A 47 -4.14 -14.01 4.12
C SER A 47 -4.26 -15.53 3.96
N ALA A 48 -3.52 -16.15 3.03
CA ALA A 48 -3.48 -17.60 2.87
C ALA A 48 -2.87 -18.28 4.09
N PHE A 49 -1.73 -17.80 4.58
CA PHE A 49 -1.10 -18.35 5.79
C PHE A 49 -2.02 -18.33 7.00
N VAL A 50 -2.72 -17.21 7.22
CA VAL A 50 -3.64 -17.08 8.35
C VAL A 50 -4.87 -17.97 8.19
N ALA A 51 -5.40 -18.09 6.99
CA ALA A 51 -6.52 -18.98 6.71
C ALA A 51 -6.12 -20.43 6.99
N GLU A 52 -4.94 -20.87 6.54
CA GLU A 52 -4.41 -22.21 6.76
C GLU A 52 -4.11 -22.47 8.26
N LEU A 53 -3.49 -21.49 8.94
CA LEU A 53 -3.11 -21.59 10.34
C LEU A 53 -4.32 -21.62 11.29
N THR A 54 -5.36 -20.82 11.01
CA THR A 54 -6.48 -20.62 11.97
C THR A 54 -7.81 -21.22 11.52
N GLY A 55 -7.97 -21.55 10.25
CA GLY A 55 -9.26 -21.95 9.65
C GLY A 55 -10.34 -20.87 9.78
N SER A 56 -9.99 -19.60 10.04
CA SER A 56 -10.95 -18.56 10.44
C SER A 56 -10.90 -17.32 9.56
N THR A 57 -12.03 -17.02 8.90
CA THR A 57 -12.21 -15.79 8.13
C THR A 57 -12.14 -14.52 8.99
N VAL A 58 -12.47 -14.62 10.30
CA VAL A 58 -12.37 -13.50 11.25
C VAL A 58 -10.91 -13.09 11.48
N TRP A 59 -10.01 -14.07 11.60
CA TRP A 59 -8.58 -13.81 11.70
C TRP A 59 -8.04 -13.14 10.43
N VAL A 60 -8.44 -13.62 9.25
CA VAL A 60 -8.04 -13.03 7.96
C VAL A 60 -8.50 -11.57 7.85
N GLY A 61 -9.77 -11.30 8.16
CA GLY A 61 -10.30 -9.92 8.13
C GLY A 61 -9.73 -9.04 9.23
N GLY A 62 -9.53 -9.59 10.43
CA GLY A 62 -8.94 -8.88 11.58
C GLY A 62 -7.51 -8.42 11.32
N LEU A 63 -6.71 -9.26 10.67
CA LEU A 63 -5.35 -8.88 10.27
C LEU A 63 -5.33 -7.67 9.36
N SER A 64 -6.19 -7.63 8.34
CA SER A 64 -6.27 -6.48 7.44
C SER A 64 -6.56 -5.17 8.22
N THR A 65 -7.39 -5.25 9.25
CA THR A 65 -7.64 -4.12 10.17
C THR A 65 -6.38 -3.73 10.94
N VAL A 66 -5.68 -4.72 11.51
CA VAL A 66 -4.43 -4.50 12.27
C VAL A 66 -3.38 -3.79 11.42
N LEU A 67 -3.21 -4.21 10.16
CA LEU A 67 -2.23 -3.62 9.25
C LEU A 67 -2.45 -2.11 9.05
N ILE A 68 -3.71 -1.71 8.79
CA ILE A 68 -4.07 -0.31 8.54
C ILE A 68 -3.90 0.52 9.81
N VAL A 69 -4.45 0.05 10.93
CA VAL A 69 -4.43 0.78 12.21
C VAL A 69 -3.00 0.90 12.75
N ALA A 70 -2.23 -0.20 12.72
CA ALA A 70 -0.84 -0.20 13.20
C ALA A 70 0.08 0.70 12.36
N GLY A 71 -0.19 0.86 11.06
CA GLY A 71 0.55 1.79 10.22
C GLY A 71 0.18 3.26 10.44
N ALA A 72 -1.12 3.54 10.62
CA ALA A 72 -1.63 4.90 10.72
C ALA A 72 -1.32 5.57 12.07
N LEU A 73 -1.52 4.86 13.19
CA LEU A 73 -1.39 5.44 14.54
C LEU A 73 0.01 6.00 14.82
N PRO A 74 1.12 5.28 14.62
CA PRO A 74 2.45 5.82 14.88
C PRO A 74 2.78 7.03 14.01
N GLN A 75 2.29 7.06 12.77
CA GLN A 75 2.52 8.18 11.87
C GLN A 75 1.97 9.49 12.42
N LEU A 76 0.81 9.46 13.10
CA LEU A 76 0.22 10.66 13.73
C LEU A 76 1.08 11.19 14.87
N PHE A 77 1.63 10.32 15.73
CA PHE A 77 2.49 10.71 16.84
C PHE A 77 3.86 11.18 16.39
N VAL A 78 4.42 10.53 15.37
CA VAL A 78 5.77 10.82 14.86
C VAL A 78 5.80 12.15 14.12
N ALA A 79 4.74 12.51 13.41
CA ALA A 79 4.64 13.78 12.69
C ALA A 79 4.98 14.95 13.62
N TYR A 80 4.35 14.99 14.80
CA TYR A 80 4.54 16.07 15.78
C TYR A 80 5.96 16.09 16.39
N ARG A 81 6.55 14.91 16.70
CA ARG A 81 7.85 14.83 17.38
C ARG A 81 9.06 15.00 16.46
N ILE A 82 8.97 14.49 15.24
CA ILE A 82 10.11 14.45 14.31
C ILE A 82 10.25 15.76 13.49
N GLU A 83 9.19 16.57 13.40
CA GLU A 83 9.22 17.83 12.63
C GLU A 83 10.39 18.75 13.03
N HIS A 84 10.70 18.80 14.33
CA HIS A 84 11.73 19.69 14.89
C HIS A 84 13.14 19.07 14.93
N ILE A 85 13.33 17.84 14.46
CA ILE A 85 14.61 17.14 14.51
C ILE A 85 15.39 17.35 13.20
N PRO A 86 16.63 17.93 13.27
CA PRO A 86 17.39 18.25 12.07
C PRO A 86 17.83 17.01 11.27
N ARG A 87 18.20 15.92 11.97
CA ARG A 87 18.62 14.65 11.35
C ARG A 87 17.60 13.55 11.62
N LYS A 88 16.98 13.05 10.55
CA LYS A 88 15.90 12.05 10.63
C LYS A 88 16.35 10.63 10.30
N MET A 89 17.58 10.45 9.81
CA MET A 89 18.15 9.15 9.44
C MET A 89 18.10 8.10 10.57
N PRO A 90 18.39 8.41 11.85
CA PRO A 90 18.31 7.42 12.93
C PRO A 90 16.91 6.81 13.09
N TYR A 91 15.87 7.63 12.94
CA TYR A 91 14.47 7.17 13.02
C TYR A 91 14.08 6.30 11.82
N LEU A 92 14.62 6.62 10.64
CA LEU A 92 14.41 5.81 9.44
C LEU A 92 15.10 4.45 9.56
N LEU A 93 16.31 4.41 10.11
CA LEU A 93 17.03 3.16 10.40
C LEU A 93 16.31 2.34 11.47
N LEU A 94 15.83 2.95 12.54
CA LEU A 94 15.01 2.25 13.55
C LEU A 94 13.78 1.61 12.90
N ALA A 95 13.08 2.37 12.05
CA ALA A 95 11.89 1.90 11.36
C ALA A 95 12.16 0.67 10.48
N ILE A 96 13.25 0.67 9.69
CA ILE A 96 13.58 -0.46 8.83
C ILE A 96 14.03 -1.68 9.65
N TYR A 97 14.79 -1.49 10.75
CA TYR A 97 15.22 -2.60 11.58
C TYR A 97 14.08 -3.21 12.40
N LEU A 98 13.09 -2.44 12.84
CA LEU A 98 11.86 -2.99 13.42
C LEU A 98 11.14 -3.93 12.42
N ARG A 99 11.12 -3.56 11.14
CA ARG A 99 10.53 -4.38 10.08
C ARG A 99 11.35 -5.64 9.78
N VAL A 100 12.67 -5.53 9.74
CA VAL A 100 13.59 -6.70 9.61
C VAL A 100 13.39 -7.65 10.79
N PHE A 101 13.39 -7.11 12.01
CA PHE A 101 13.18 -7.88 13.23
C PHE A 101 11.85 -8.63 13.21
N SER A 102 10.75 -7.96 12.82
CA SER A 102 9.42 -8.56 12.78
C SER A 102 9.38 -9.82 11.92
N TRP A 103 9.87 -9.72 10.68
CA TRP A 103 9.86 -10.88 9.78
C TRP A 103 10.87 -11.94 10.17
N GLY A 104 12.03 -11.54 10.68
CA GLY A 104 13.06 -12.47 11.16
C GLY A 104 12.59 -13.31 12.35
N VAL A 105 11.97 -12.64 13.35
CA VAL A 105 11.40 -13.32 14.53
C VAL A 105 10.24 -14.22 14.13
N LEU A 106 9.35 -13.74 13.25
CA LEU A 106 8.23 -14.55 12.80
C LEU A 106 8.70 -15.80 12.03
N ALA A 107 9.68 -15.65 11.13
CA ALA A 107 10.27 -16.79 10.43
C ALA A 107 10.86 -17.81 11.41
N TRP A 108 11.61 -17.34 12.40
CA TRP A 108 12.20 -18.20 13.44
C TRP A 108 11.11 -18.90 14.28
N LEU A 109 10.06 -18.19 14.68
CA LEU A 109 8.95 -18.77 15.45
C LEU A 109 8.22 -19.86 14.65
N ILE A 110 7.92 -19.61 13.37
CA ILE A 110 7.27 -20.64 12.52
C ILE A 110 8.16 -21.87 12.41
N PHE A 111 9.47 -21.67 12.21
CA PHE A 111 10.41 -22.78 12.10
C PHE A 111 10.58 -23.56 13.39
N SER A 112 10.46 -22.90 14.56
CA SER A 112 10.69 -23.51 15.88
C SER A 112 9.44 -24.16 16.46
N ILE A 113 8.26 -23.57 16.25
CA ILE A 113 6.98 -24.04 16.82
C ILE A 113 6.28 -25.00 15.85
N GLY A 114 6.49 -24.78 14.54
CA GLY A 114 5.79 -25.55 13.51
C GLY A 114 4.28 -25.31 13.54
N ASP A 115 3.52 -26.36 13.34
CA ASP A 115 2.04 -26.39 13.39
C ASP A 115 1.48 -26.89 14.73
N GLU A 116 2.35 -27.16 15.73
CA GLU A 116 1.95 -27.70 17.02
C GLU A 116 1.10 -26.73 17.86
N GLN A 117 1.34 -25.41 17.71
CA GLN A 117 0.65 -24.38 18.49
C GLN A 117 0.09 -23.26 17.59
N PRO A 118 -0.95 -23.53 16.79
CA PRO A 118 -1.45 -22.60 15.79
C PRO A 118 -1.96 -21.27 16.38
N LEU A 119 -2.57 -21.29 17.56
CA LEU A 119 -3.08 -20.08 18.20
C LEU A 119 -1.95 -19.18 18.73
N THR A 120 -0.89 -19.79 19.30
CA THR A 120 0.31 -19.06 19.74
C THR A 120 0.97 -18.38 18.55
N LEU A 121 1.09 -19.10 17.44
CA LEU A 121 1.67 -18.58 16.22
C LEU A 121 0.82 -17.47 15.57
N ALA A 122 -0.51 -17.60 15.63
CA ALA A 122 -1.44 -16.58 15.17
C ALA A 122 -1.29 -15.26 15.96
N TRP A 123 -1.17 -15.32 17.29
CA TRP A 123 -0.91 -14.14 18.11
C TRP A 123 0.48 -13.56 17.89
N ALA A 124 1.49 -14.40 17.71
CA ALA A 124 2.83 -13.96 17.36
C ALA A 124 2.84 -13.22 16.00
N LEU A 125 2.10 -13.73 15.01
CA LEU A 125 1.91 -13.06 13.73
C LEU A 125 1.28 -11.67 13.91
N VAL A 126 0.19 -11.56 14.68
CA VAL A 126 -0.45 -10.26 14.97
C VAL A 126 0.55 -9.30 15.62
N ALA A 127 1.29 -9.75 16.63
CA ALA A 127 2.28 -8.92 17.32
C ALA A 127 3.38 -8.44 16.36
N MET A 128 3.92 -9.34 15.54
CA MET A 128 4.97 -9.00 14.57
C MET A 128 4.45 -8.11 13.45
N LEU A 129 3.20 -8.27 13.01
CA LEU A 129 2.57 -7.37 12.06
C LEU A 129 2.37 -5.97 12.64
N VAL A 130 1.94 -5.86 13.90
CA VAL A 130 1.86 -4.55 14.57
C VAL A 130 3.24 -3.88 14.57
N VAL A 131 4.30 -4.57 14.95
CA VAL A 131 5.67 -4.02 14.94
C VAL A 131 6.09 -3.62 13.53
N PHE A 132 5.82 -4.47 12.54
CA PHE A 132 6.19 -4.23 11.13
C PHE A 132 5.50 -2.98 10.56
N TYR A 133 4.18 -2.86 10.71
CA TYR A 133 3.43 -1.74 10.17
C TYR A 133 3.61 -0.47 10.98
N ALA A 134 3.77 -0.58 12.31
CA ALA A 134 4.16 0.54 13.14
C ALA A 134 5.54 1.09 12.73
N GLY A 135 6.51 0.21 12.48
CA GLY A 135 7.79 0.58 11.90
C GLY A 135 7.64 1.31 10.57
N GLY A 136 6.76 0.82 9.68
CA GLY A 136 6.43 1.50 8.42
C GLY A 136 5.87 2.91 8.63
N GLY A 137 4.92 3.06 9.55
CA GLY A 137 4.33 4.36 9.92
C GLY A 137 5.36 5.32 10.50
N LEU A 138 6.25 4.83 11.39
CA LEU A 138 7.37 5.59 11.94
C LEU A 138 8.33 6.10 10.86
N GLY A 139 8.61 5.27 9.84
CA GLY A 139 9.59 5.57 8.79
C GLY A 139 9.08 6.47 7.67
N ASN A 140 7.77 6.58 7.46
CA ASN A 140 7.20 7.26 6.30
C ASN A 140 7.53 8.76 6.26
N ILE A 141 7.43 9.45 7.40
CA ILE A 141 7.72 10.88 7.51
C ILE A 141 9.21 11.16 7.35
N PRO A 142 10.12 10.51 8.12
CA PRO A 142 11.57 10.64 7.91
C PRO A 142 11.99 10.35 6.47
N TYR A 143 11.45 9.30 5.87
CA TYR A 143 11.75 8.94 4.47
C TYR A 143 11.39 10.06 3.51
N THR A 144 10.16 10.59 3.60
CA THR A 144 9.68 11.65 2.72
C THR A 144 10.51 12.93 2.86
N ASP A 145 10.86 13.30 4.10
CA ASP A 145 11.70 14.48 4.37
C ASP A 145 13.12 14.31 3.81
N ILE A 146 13.77 13.18 4.08
CA ILE A 146 15.12 12.89 3.59
C ILE A 146 15.14 12.89 2.05
N ILE A 147 14.19 12.19 1.40
CA ILE A 147 14.10 12.18 -0.06
C ILE A 147 13.87 13.60 -0.61
N GLY A 148 13.05 14.40 0.07
CA GLY A 148 12.81 15.80 -0.28
C GLY A 148 14.07 16.66 -0.24
N LYS A 149 15.00 16.40 0.73
CA LYS A 149 16.28 17.09 0.89
C LYS A 149 17.34 16.63 -0.12
N ILE A 150 17.42 15.33 -0.41
CA ILE A 150 18.52 14.75 -1.20
C ILE A 150 18.23 14.66 -2.70
N ILE A 151 16.95 14.69 -3.11
CA ILE A 151 16.56 14.60 -4.52
C ILE A 151 16.06 15.98 -5.02
N PRO A 152 16.79 16.65 -5.90
CA PRO A 152 16.38 17.93 -6.47
C PRO A 152 15.02 17.85 -7.16
N PRO A 153 14.18 18.91 -7.10
CA PRO A 153 12.83 18.90 -7.68
C PRO A 153 12.77 18.41 -9.13
N GLY A 154 13.70 18.84 -9.99
CA GLY A 154 13.77 18.45 -11.40
C GLY A 154 14.17 16.98 -11.65
N ARG A 155 14.63 16.24 -10.62
CA ARG A 155 15.01 14.82 -10.71
C ARG A 155 14.06 13.88 -9.97
N ARG A 156 13.06 14.40 -9.26
CA ARG A 156 12.10 13.58 -8.49
C ARG A 156 11.30 12.63 -9.38
N GLY A 157 10.88 13.09 -10.55
CA GLY A 157 10.18 12.22 -11.52
C GLY A 157 11.04 11.05 -11.97
N ALA A 158 12.31 11.29 -12.32
CA ALA A 158 13.25 10.23 -12.69
C ALA A 158 13.56 9.27 -11.51
N PHE A 159 13.61 9.79 -10.27
CA PHE A 159 13.83 8.98 -9.08
C PHE A 159 12.66 8.05 -8.79
N PHE A 160 11.44 8.59 -8.67
CA PHE A 160 10.26 7.78 -8.37
C PHE A 160 9.91 6.84 -9.52
N GLY A 161 9.98 7.32 -10.78
CA GLY A 161 9.73 6.48 -11.95
C GLY A 161 10.75 5.36 -12.09
N GLY A 162 12.05 5.64 -11.87
CA GLY A 162 13.10 4.63 -11.89
C GLY A 162 12.96 3.61 -10.75
N LYS A 163 12.58 4.07 -9.55
CA LYS A 163 12.30 3.19 -8.41
C LYS A 163 11.17 2.22 -8.74
N GLU A 164 10.06 2.67 -9.28
CA GLU A 164 8.94 1.81 -9.68
C GLU A 164 9.30 0.88 -10.85
N ALA A 165 10.13 1.35 -11.80
CA ALA A 165 10.61 0.51 -12.90
C ALA A 165 11.50 -0.65 -12.44
N LEU A 166 12.24 -0.49 -11.32
CA LEU A 166 12.98 -1.58 -10.69
C LEU A 166 12.11 -2.43 -9.77
N ALA A 167 11.20 -1.81 -9.04
CA ALA A 167 10.32 -2.48 -8.08
C ALA A 167 9.43 -3.53 -8.76
N GLY A 168 8.84 -3.22 -9.91
CA GLY A 168 7.95 -4.14 -10.64
C GLY A 168 8.60 -5.48 -10.99
N PRO A 169 9.71 -5.53 -11.74
CA PRO A 169 10.41 -6.78 -12.04
C PRO A 169 10.85 -7.56 -10.80
N LEU A 170 11.37 -6.87 -9.75
CA LEU A 170 11.76 -7.54 -8.51
C LEU A 170 10.56 -8.12 -7.74
N ALA A 171 9.43 -7.45 -7.76
CA ALA A 171 8.18 -7.98 -7.20
C ALA A 171 7.70 -9.23 -7.97
N MET A 172 7.88 -9.27 -9.31
CA MET A 172 7.59 -10.46 -10.11
C MET A 172 8.55 -11.61 -9.78
N VAL A 173 9.85 -11.33 -9.61
CA VAL A 173 10.84 -12.32 -9.14
C VAL A 173 10.45 -12.87 -7.77
N ALA A 174 10.04 -12.00 -6.84
CA ALA A 174 9.54 -12.41 -5.52
C ALA A 174 8.32 -13.34 -5.64
N ALA A 175 7.36 -13.04 -6.53
CA ALA A 175 6.18 -13.86 -6.76
C ALA A 175 6.52 -15.24 -7.34
N LEU A 176 7.46 -15.30 -8.28
CA LEU A 176 7.96 -16.58 -8.82
C LEU A 176 8.71 -17.38 -7.76
N ALA A 177 9.53 -16.74 -6.93
CA ALA A 177 10.20 -17.39 -5.81
C ALA A 177 9.19 -17.93 -4.80
N ALA A 178 8.18 -17.12 -4.44
CA ALA A 178 7.10 -17.55 -3.54
C ALA A 178 6.35 -18.78 -4.10
N ARG A 179 6.05 -18.78 -5.39
CA ARG A 179 5.42 -19.94 -6.06
C ARG A 179 6.27 -21.20 -5.90
N GLN A 180 7.57 -21.12 -6.18
CA GLN A 180 8.46 -22.28 -6.07
C GLN A 180 8.58 -22.79 -4.63
N ILE A 181 8.68 -21.89 -3.67
CA ILE A 181 8.78 -22.25 -2.25
C ILE A 181 7.49 -22.93 -1.79
N LEU A 182 6.32 -22.33 -2.11
CA LEU A 182 5.02 -22.89 -1.74
C LEU A 182 4.69 -24.22 -2.42
N ALA A 183 5.27 -24.49 -3.60
CA ALA A 183 5.10 -25.75 -4.31
C ALA A 183 5.97 -26.91 -3.79
N HIS A 184 7.15 -26.62 -3.26
CA HIS A 184 8.15 -27.66 -2.98
C HIS A 184 8.51 -27.80 -1.51
N VAL A 185 8.21 -26.78 -0.69
CA VAL A 185 8.50 -26.82 0.75
C VAL A 185 7.18 -27.10 1.52
N PRO A 186 7.17 -28.09 2.42
CA PRO A 186 5.99 -28.40 3.24
C PRO A 186 5.60 -27.23 4.17
N TYR A 187 4.29 -27.11 4.42
CA TYR A 187 3.76 -26.25 5.47
C TYR A 187 4.24 -26.73 6.86
N PRO A 188 4.55 -25.82 7.80
CA PRO A 188 4.52 -24.35 7.70
C PRO A 188 5.87 -23.74 7.26
N ASN A 189 6.89 -24.54 7.02
CA ASN A 189 8.26 -24.08 6.71
C ASN A 189 8.34 -23.25 5.40
N ASN A 190 7.45 -23.48 4.46
CA ASN A 190 7.33 -22.65 3.25
C ASN A 190 7.10 -21.17 3.60
N TYR A 191 6.24 -20.86 4.57
CA TYR A 191 6.01 -19.49 5.03
C TYR A 191 7.17 -18.96 5.86
N ALA A 192 7.83 -19.81 6.68
CA ALA A 192 9.03 -19.42 7.40
C ALA A 192 10.13 -18.92 6.45
N ILE A 193 10.34 -19.63 5.33
CA ILE A 193 11.31 -19.23 4.31
C ILE A 193 10.90 -17.91 3.65
N LEU A 194 9.63 -17.72 3.30
CA LEU A 194 9.16 -16.48 2.68
C LEU A 194 9.37 -15.26 3.60
N PHE A 195 9.05 -15.39 4.89
CA PHE A 195 9.26 -14.31 5.87
C PHE A 195 10.75 -14.09 6.16
N GLY A 196 11.56 -15.14 6.20
CA GLY A 196 13.02 -15.06 6.33
C GLY A 196 13.68 -14.34 5.15
N LEU A 197 13.27 -14.66 3.91
CA LEU A 197 13.73 -13.97 2.71
C LEU A 197 13.27 -12.51 2.67
N ALA A 198 12.06 -12.21 3.16
CA ALA A 198 11.58 -10.85 3.29
C ALA A 198 12.42 -10.05 4.31
N ALA A 199 12.74 -10.63 5.46
CA ALA A 199 13.65 -10.03 6.43
C ALA A 199 15.03 -9.74 5.84
N LEU A 200 15.59 -10.71 5.10
CA LEU A 200 16.87 -10.55 4.41
C LEU A 200 16.81 -9.44 3.35
N ALA A 201 15.76 -9.40 2.52
CA ALA A 201 15.59 -8.37 1.52
C ALA A 201 15.52 -6.97 2.16
N LEU A 202 14.79 -6.82 3.28
CA LEU A 202 14.71 -5.56 4.02
C LEU A 202 16.05 -5.19 4.69
N ALA A 203 16.81 -6.18 5.19
CA ALA A 203 18.16 -5.95 5.70
C ALA A 203 19.09 -5.45 4.60
N ILE A 204 19.04 -6.03 3.41
CA ILE A 204 19.77 -5.56 2.23
C ILE A 204 19.28 -4.16 1.80
N ALA A 205 17.97 -3.90 1.85
CA ALA A 205 17.42 -2.58 1.57
C ALA A 205 17.98 -1.50 2.51
N SER A 206 18.23 -1.85 3.80
CA SER A 206 18.78 -0.91 4.79
C SER A 206 20.16 -0.38 4.43
N LEU A 207 20.95 -1.13 3.65
CA LEU A 207 22.27 -0.70 3.18
C LEU A 207 22.18 0.57 2.32
N GLY A 208 21.06 0.76 1.60
CA GLY A 208 20.78 2.01 0.90
C GLY A 208 20.70 3.20 1.85
N PHE A 209 20.05 3.04 3.01
CA PHE A 209 19.96 4.14 4.01
C PHE A 209 21.31 4.46 4.65
N TRP A 210 22.16 3.47 4.91
CA TRP A 210 23.52 3.71 5.37
C TRP A 210 24.38 4.45 4.34
N ALA A 211 24.12 4.24 3.06
CA ALA A 211 24.83 4.93 1.99
C ALA A 211 24.38 6.38 1.79
N ILE A 212 23.17 6.76 2.23
CA ILE A 212 22.64 8.12 2.10
C ILE A 212 23.36 9.06 3.07
N ARG A 213 23.78 10.22 2.54
CA ARG A 213 24.24 11.36 3.34
C ARG A 213 23.11 12.37 3.47
N GLU A 214 22.51 12.45 4.67
CA GLU A 214 21.49 13.44 4.98
C GLU A 214 22.15 14.80 5.21
N PRO A 215 21.79 15.86 4.45
CA PRO A 215 22.27 17.20 4.70
C PRO A 215 21.64 17.76 5.98
N ASN A 216 22.39 18.56 6.73
CA ASN A 216 21.82 19.34 7.83
C ASN A 216 20.84 20.34 7.20
N ALA A 217 19.62 20.38 7.69
CA ALA A 217 18.66 21.40 7.30
C ALA A 217 18.44 22.35 8.48
N ASP A 218 18.43 23.65 8.18
CA ASP A 218 17.93 24.63 9.12
C ASP A 218 16.41 24.42 9.24
N VAL A 219 15.96 24.11 10.43
CA VAL A 219 14.54 23.92 10.72
C VAL A 219 13.91 25.28 10.91
N GLU A 220 13.29 25.84 9.86
CA GLU A 220 12.40 26.99 10.03
C GLU A 220 11.17 26.53 10.83
N LEU A 221 11.14 26.95 12.10
CA LEU A 221 10.01 26.72 12.98
C LEU A 221 8.81 27.56 12.47
N GLN A 222 7.90 26.92 11.75
CA GLN A 222 6.61 27.52 11.45
C GLN A 222 5.84 27.68 12.76
N ARG A 223 5.42 28.91 13.06
CA ARG A 223 4.64 29.20 14.25
C ARG A 223 3.32 28.42 14.21
N PRO A 224 2.93 27.75 15.30
CA PRO A 224 1.68 27.03 15.34
C PRO A 224 0.51 27.99 15.08
N GLN A 225 -0.36 27.66 14.13
CA GLN A 225 -1.58 28.40 13.87
C GLN A 225 -2.52 28.30 15.07
N SER A 226 -3.32 29.36 15.32
CA SER A 226 -4.31 29.31 16.41
C SER A 226 -5.32 28.18 16.17
N TRP A 227 -5.77 27.53 17.24
CA TRP A 227 -6.74 26.43 17.20
C TRP A 227 -8.01 26.80 16.40
N GLY A 228 -8.49 28.04 16.47
CA GLY A 228 -9.66 28.50 15.74
C GLY A 228 -9.49 28.47 14.22
N VAL A 229 -8.33 28.93 13.73
CA VAL A 229 -7.97 28.88 12.29
C VAL A 229 -7.82 27.45 11.80
N TYR A 230 -7.25 26.59 12.64
CA TYR A 230 -7.09 25.17 12.35
C TYR A 230 -8.45 24.46 12.19
N TRP A 231 -9.40 24.67 13.13
CA TRP A 231 -10.74 24.06 13.07
C TRP A 231 -11.59 24.58 11.91
N GLN A 232 -11.50 25.87 11.58
CA GLN A 232 -12.14 26.40 10.38
C GLN A 232 -11.57 25.75 9.10
N GLY A 233 -10.24 25.62 9.04
CA GLY A 233 -9.59 24.94 7.93
C GLY A 233 -10.03 23.48 7.75
N ILE A 234 -10.29 22.77 8.86
CA ILE A 234 -10.82 21.38 8.84
C ILE A 234 -12.26 21.35 8.30
N LYS A 235 -13.15 22.27 8.76
CA LYS A 235 -14.53 22.32 8.28
C LYS A 235 -14.59 22.61 6.78
N ASP A 236 -13.85 23.60 6.31
CA ASP A 236 -13.77 23.95 4.90
C ASP A 236 -13.22 22.80 4.04
N ALA A 237 -12.17 22.13 4.54
CA ALA A 237 -11.59 20.95 3.89
C ALA A 237 -12.61 19.79 3.82
N GLY A 238 -13.34 19.52 4.90
CA GLY A 238 -14.36 18.49 4.95
C GLY A 238 -15.47 18.72 3.93
N GLN A 239 -15.94 19.96 3.77
CA GLN A 239 -16.95 20.32 2.76
C GLN A 239 -16.43 20.06 1.33
N ARG A 240 -15.20 20.45 1.03
CA ARG A 240 -14.59 20.25 -0.30
C ARG A 240 -14.29 18.80 -0.60
N LEU A 241 -13.90 18.01 0.40
CA LEU A 241 -13.59 16.59 0.26
C LEU A 241 -14.81 15.68 0.33
N LYS A 242 -15.99 16.19 0.70
CA LYS A 242 -17.20 15.39 0.97
C LYS A 242 -17.49 14.35 -0.12
N THR A 243 -17.54 14.77 -1.38
CA THR A 243 -17.85 13.88 -2.51
C THR A 243 -16.72 12.86 -2.72
N LEU A 244 -15.46 13.30 -2.63
CA LEU A 244 -14.31 12.41 -2.76
C LEU A 244 -14.33 11.32 -1.67
N ILE A 245 -14.60 11.68 -0.42
CA ILE A 245 -14.70 10.77 0.72
C ILE A 245 -15.84 9.77 0.53
N ILE A 246 -17.02 10.21 0.08
CA ILE A 246 -18.15 9.31 -0.21
C ILE A 246 -17.74 8.27 -1.27
N ILE A 247 -17.09 8.71 -2.36
CA ILE A 247 -16.61 7.80 -3.41
C ILE A 247 -15.57 6.83 -2.80
N GLU A 248 -14.65 7.33 -1.98
CA GLU A 248 -13.59 6.53 -1.37
C GLU A 248 -14.14 5.49 -0.40
N LEU A 249 -15.13 5.84 0.41
CA LEU A 249 -15.82 4.92 1.33
C LEU A 249 -16.62 3.85 0.57
N LEU A 250 -17.42 4.23 -0.43
CA LEU A 250 -18.21 3.29 -1.22
C LEU A 250 -17.33 2.33 -2.02
N THR A 251 -16.34 2.85 -2.72
CA THR A 251 -15.41 2.01 -3.48
C THR A 251 -14.43 1.24 -2.59
N GLY A 252 -14.31 1.62 -1.31
CA GLY A 252 -13.51 0.94 -0.28
C GLY A 252 -13.96 -0.50 0.02
N PHE A 253 -15.19 -0.86 -0.35
CA PHE A 253 -15.64 -2.25 -0.32
C PHE A 253 -14.81 -3.18 -1.23
N SER A 254 -14.09 -2.63 -2.20
CA SER A 254 -13.09 -3.39 -2.96
C SER A 254 -11.91 -3.84 -2.09
N LEU A 255 -11.49 -3.03 -1.12
CA LEU A 255 -10.44 -3.39 -0.15
C LEU A 255 -10.93 -4.43 0.85
N MET A 256 -12.23 -4.39 1.18
CA MET A 256 -12.88 -5.35 2.08
C MET A 256 -12.73 -6.79 1.60
N VAL A 257 -12.90 -7.02 0.30
CA VAL A 257 -12.91 -8.38 -0.28
C VAL A 257 -11.55 -8.89 -0.69
N LEU A 258 -10.53 -8.02 -0.82
CA LEU A 258 -9.19 -8.39 -1.29
C LEU A 258 -8.58 -9.60 -0.56
N PRO A 259 -8.53 -9.65 0.78
CA PRO A 259 -7.93 -10.78 1.50
C PRO A 259 -8.74 -12.08 1.37
N PHE A 260 -10.00 -11.98 0.97
CA PHE A 260 -10.89 -13.14 0.85
C PHE A 260 -10.87 -13.79 -0.53
N TYR A 261 -10.28 -13.18 -1.56
CA TYR A 261 -10.16 -13.83 -2.86
C TYR A 261 -9.27 -15.07 -2.80
N VAL A 262 -8.14 -15.01 -2.07
CA VAL A 262 -7.24 -16.15 -1.92
C VAL A 262 -7.89 -17.25 -1.08
N VAL A 263 -8.55 -16.88 0.02
CA VAL A 263 -9.25 -17.82 0.88
C VAL A 263 -10.40 -18.50 0.14
N TYR A 264 -11.17 -17.73 -0.64
CA TYR A 264 -12.22 -18.26 -1.52
C TYR A 264 -11.66 -19.26 -2.54
N ALA A 265 -10.52 -18.93 -3.16
CA ALA A 265 -9.87 -19.80 -4.14
C ALA A 265 -9.44 -21.13 -3.49
N GLN A 266 -8.90 -21.10 -2.27
CA GLN A 266 -8.51 -22.31 -1.54
C GLN A 266 -9.74 -23.11 -1.06
N ASP A 267 -10.67 -22.47 -0.33
CA ASP A 267 -11.77 -23.13 0.35
C ASP A 267 -12.86 -23.65 -0.59
N ARG A 268 -13.13 -22.92 -1.70
CA ARG A 268 -14.29 -23.20 -2.56
C ARG A 268 -13.92 -23.69 -3.95
N VAL A 269 -12.73 -23.34 -4.43
CA VAL A 269 -12.29 -23.71 -5.78
C VAL A 269 -11.18 -24.75 -5.76
N GLY A 270 -10.65 -25.09 -4.57
CA GLY A 270 -9.62 -26.10 -4.39
C GLY A 270 -8.26 -25.68 -4.96
N ALA A 271 -7.93 -24.41 -4.87
CA ALA A 271 -6.63 -23.90 -5.32
C ALA A 271 -5.50 -24.48 -4.44
N PRO A 272 -4.48 -25.12 -5.07
CA PRO A 272 -3.37 -25.67 -4.32
C PRO A 272 -2.43 -24.57 -3.80
N PRO A 273 -1.53 -24.87 -2.84
CA PRO A 273 -0.64 -23.85 -2.24
C PRO A 273 0.19 -23.05 -3.25
N GLU A 274 0.67 -23.69 -4.30
CA GLU A 274 1.42 -23.01 -5.36
C GLU A 274 0.61 -21.99 -6.17
N ALA A 275 -0.74 -22.11 -6.16
CA ALA A 275 -1.63 -21.15 -6.81
C ALA A 275 -1.50 -19.75 -6.17
N ILE A 276 -1.15 -19.67 -4.88
CA ILE A 276 -0.92 -18.39 -4.17
C ILE A 276 0.18 -17.58 -4.89
N GLY A 277 1.26 -18.24 -5.31
CA GLY A 277 2.34 -17.59 -6.05
C GLY A 277 1.88 -17.10 -7.44
N TRP A 278 1.00 -17.83 -8.13
CA TRP A 278 0.39 -17.38 -9.38
C TRP A 278 -0.55 -16.19 -9.17
N PHE A 279 -1.34 -16.21 -8.09
CA PHE A 279 -2.21 -15.10 -7.71
C PHE A 279 -1.41 -13.85 -7.37
N LEU A 280 -0.30 -14.01 -6.61
CA LEU A 280 0.63 -12.93 -6.32
C LEU A 280 1.25 -12.36 -7.60
N LEU A 281 1.73 -13.22 -8.50
CA LEU A 281 2.30 -12.80 -9.79
C LEU A 281 1.27 -12.02 -10.61
N ALA A 282 0.04 -12.51 -10.71
CA ALA A 282 -1.04 -11.84 -11.42
C ALA A 282 -1.36 -10.48 -10.78
N GLN A 283 -1.46 -10.40 -9.45
CA GLN A 283 -1.74 -9.17 -8.73
C GLN A 283 -0.65 -8.11 -8.94
N VAL A 284 0.61 -8.49 -8.83
CA VAL A 284 1.76 -7.60 -9.07
C VAL A 284 1.77 -7.13 -10.54
N SER A 285 1.62 -8.07 -11.48
CA SER A 285 1.59 -7.75 -12.92
C SER A 285 0.45 -6.82 -13.29
N GLY A 286 -0.75 -7.05 -12.71
CA GLY A 286 -1.89 -6.18 -12.88
C GLY A 286 -1.64 -4.76 -12.37
N GLY A 287 -1.03 -4.63 -11.18
CA GLY A 287 -0.65 -3.34 -10.62
C GLY A 287 0.36 -2.60 -11.50
N VAL A 288 1.41 -3.27 -11.94
CA VAL A 288 2.46 -2.67 -12.79
C VAL A 288 1.91 -2.26 -14.15
N ALA A 289 1.17 -3.16 -14.83
CA ALA A 289 0.60 -2.88 -16.14
C ALA A 289 -0.41 -1.73 -16.09
N ALA A 290 -1.24 -1.71 -15.07
CA ALA A 290 -2.29 -0.69 -14.93
C ALA A 290 -1.74 0.68 -14.52
N ASN A 291 -0.60 0.79 -13.85
CA ASN A 291 -0.02 2.09 -13.46
C ASN A 291 0.19 3.00 -14.66
N LEU A 292 0.67 2.47 -15.79
CA LEU A 292 0.86 3.23 -17.03
C LEU A 292 -0.47 3.69 -17.62
N LEU A 293 -1.50 2.85 -17.55
CA LEU A 293 -2.85 3.18 -18.04
C LEU A 293 -3.49 4.25 -17.16
N TRP A 294 -3.41 4.10 -15.85
CA TRP A 294 -3.97 5.05 -14.89
C TRP A 294 -3.31 6.42 -14.96
N ALA A 295 -1.97 6.49 -15.07
CA ALA A 295 -1.26 7.73 -15.24
C ALA A 295 -1.69 8.47 -16.52
N ARG A 296 -1.75 7.75 -17.66
CA ARG A 296 -2.22 8.32 -18.94
C ARG A 296 -3.67 8.79 -18.86
N LEU A 297 -4.52 8.08 -18.12
CA LEU A 297 -5.92 8.44 -17.98
C LEU A 297 -6.09 9.69 -17.11
N VAL A 298 -5.31 9.83 -16.03
CA VAL A 298 -5.25 11.06 -15.23
C VAL A 298 -4.82 12.26 -16.09
N ASP A 299 -3.74 12.09 -16.88
CA ASP A 299 -3.20 13.16 -17.73
C ASP A 299 -4.19 13.60 -18.83
N ARG A 300 -4.94 12.65 -19.42
CA ARG A 300 -5.84 12.93 -20.56
C ARG A 300 -7.26 13.32 -20.16
N ALA A 301 -7.81 12.65 -19.15
CA ALA A 301 -9.22 12.80 -18.78
C ALA A 301 -9.42 13.38 -17.37
N GLY A 302 -8.34 13.54 -16.60
CA GLY A 302 -8.37 14.01 -15.21
C GLY A 302 -8.63 12.90 -14.19
N SER A 303 -8.36 13.20 -12.92
CA SER A 303 -8.46 12.26 -11.80
C SER A 303 -9.87 11.70 -11.60
N ARG A 304 -10.90 12.50 -11.87
CA ARG A 304 -12.31 12.12 -11.69
C ARG A 304 -12.74 10.99 -12.63
N TRP A 305 -12.47 11.12 -13.94
CA TRP A 305 -12.75 10.06 -14.91
C TRP A 305 -11.93 8.81 -14.69
N MET A 306 -10.69 8.99 -14.26
CA MET A 306 -9.86 7.86 -13.86
C MET A 306 -10.48 7.09 -12.68
N LEU A 307 -11.02 7.78 -11.67
CA LEU A 307 -11.73 7.14 -10.56
C LEU A 307 -12.99 6.39 -11.01
N VAL A 308 -13.74 6.93 -11.99
CA VAL A 308 -14.89 6.23 -12.60
C VAL A 308 -14.45 4.91 -13.23
N CYS A 309 -13.42 4.94 -14.09
CA CYS A 309 -12.92 3.74 -14.75
C CYS A 309 -12.39 2.71 -13.74
N CYS A 310 -11.63 3.16 -12.74
CA CYS A 310 -11.14 2.31 -11.67
C CYS A 310 -12.29 1.66 -10.87
N ALA A 311 -13.32 2.42 -10.53
CA ALA A 311 -14.48 1.91 -9.79
C ALA A 311 -15.30 0.90 -10.63
N LEU A 312 -15.44 1.09 -11.94
CA LEU A 312 -16.10 0.12 -12.83
C LEU A 312 -15.32 -1.21 -12.87
N VAL A 313 -14.00 -1.17 -13.05
CA VAL A 313 -13.16 -2.38 -13.01
C VAL A 313 -13.24 -3.03 -11.63
N SER A 314 -13.22 -2.24 -10.55
CA SER A 314 -13.37 -2.74 -9.17
C SER A 314 -14.72 -3.42 -8.93
N THR A 315 -15.80 -2.94 -9.57
CA THR A 315 -17.14 -3.56 -9.50
C THR A 315 -17.16 -4.93 -10.19
N LEU A 316 -16.50 -5.04 -11.33
CA LEU A 316 -16.44 -6.29 -12.09
C LEU A 316 -15.61 -7.36 -11.38
N THR A 317 -14.61 -6.99 -10.61
CA THR A 317 -13.66 -7.93 -9.98
C THR A 317 -14.34 -8.97 -9.07
N PRO A 318 -15.18 -8.62 -8.08
CA PRO A 318 -15.87 -9.62 -7.25
C PRO A 318 -16.93 -10.43 -8.03
N LEU A 319 -17.54 -9.86 -9.07
CA LEU A 319 -18.49 -10.58 -9.92
C LEU A 319 -17.78 -11.63 -10.78
N LEU A 320 -16.60 -11.29 -11.31
CA LEU A 320 -15.75 -12.24 -12.03
C LEU A 320 -15.23 -13.35 -11.10
N ALA A 321 -14.96 -13.07 -9.82
CA ALA A 321 -14.59 -14.11 -8.87
C ALA A 321 -15.68 -15.20 -8.76
N ILE A 322 -16.95 -14.79 -8.76
CA ILE A 322 -18.09 -15.73 -8.75
C ILE A 322 -18.22 -16.44 -10.08
N ALA A 323 -18.17 -15.71 -11.20
CA ALA A 323 -18.43 -16.24 -12.52
C ALA A 323 -17.34 -17.23 -13.00
N LEU A 324 -16.07 -16.99 -12.62
CA LEU A 324 -14.93 -17.81 -13.04
C LEU A 324 -14.65 -19.00 -12.12
N ALA A 325 -15.18 -19.01 -10.90
CA ALA A 325 -14.97 -20.10 -9.93
C ALA A 325 -15.33 -21.51 -10.48
N PRO A 326 -16.45 -21.70 -11.20
CA PRO A 326 -16.78 -23.01 -11.76
C PRO A 326 -15.79 -23.52 -12.81
N LEU A 327 -15.00 -22.61 -13.42
CA LEU A 327 -13.99 -22.98 -14.43
C LEU A 327 -12.68 -23.47 -13.78
N GLY A 328 -12.52 -23.27 -12.47
CA GLY A 328 -11.36 -23.67 -11.70
C GLY A 328 -10.42 -22.52 -11.34
N TRP A 329 -9.49 -22.80 -10.40
CA TRP A 329 -8.60 -21.78 -9.83
C TRP A 329 -7.70 -21.03 -10.85
N PRO A 330 -7.23 -21.62 -11.98
CA PRO A 330 -6.39 -20.87 -12.93
C PRO A 330 -7.08 -19.64 -13.49
N TYR A 331 -8.40 -19.68 -13.69
CA TYR A 331 -9.15 -18.54 -14.20
C TYR A 331 -9.29 -17.42 -13.18
N LEU A 332 -9.17 -17.72 -11.89
CA LEU A 332 -9.16 -16.70 -10.83
C LEU A 332 -7.90 -15.81 -10.87
N THR A 333 -6.85 -16.20 -11.58
CA THR A 333 -5.68 -15.33 -11.81
C THR A 333 -6.07 -13.98 -12.42
N LEU A 334 -7.13 -13.96 -13.28
CA LEU A 334 -7.67 -12.70 -13.81
C LEU A 334 -8.23 -11.80 -12.72
N VAL A 335 -8.90 -12.38 -11.71
CA VAL A 335 -9.43 -11.62 -10.56
C VAL A 335 -8.29 -10.95 -9.78
N PHE A 336 -7.19 -11.67 -9.54
CA PHE A 336 -6.02 -11.11 -8.86
C PHE A 336 -5.30 -10.04 -9.71
N PHE A 337 -5.22 -10.23 -11.03
CA PHE A 337 -4.70 -9.21 -11.94
C PHE A 337 -5.50 -7.91 -11.85
N LEU A 338 -6.84 -8.00 -11.93
CA LEU A 338 -7.73 -6.85 -11.79
C LEU A 338 -7.69 -6.24 -10.38
N ALA A 339 -7.56 -7.07 -9.34
CA ALA A 339 -7.40 -6.61 -7.97
C ALA A 339 -6.13 -5.79 -7.78
N GLY A 340 -5.01 -6.22 -8.38
CA GLY A 340 -3.76 -5.45 -8.40
C GLY A 340 -3.90 -4.14 -9.17
N ALA A 341 -4.52 -4.18 -10.33
CA ALA A 341 -4.78 -3.00 -11.17
C ALA A 341 -5.62 -1.96 -10.44
N THR A 342 -6.71 -2.40 -9.79
CA THR A 342 -7.63 -1.50 -9.07
C THR A 342 -7.07 -0.99 -7.76
N PHE A 343 -6.27 -1.78 -7.04
CA PHE A 343 -5.59 -1.32 -5.82
C PHE A 343 -4.65 -0.16 -6.11
N ASN A 344 -3.81 -0.28 -7.14
CA ASN A 344 -2.91 0.80 -7.57
C ASN A 344 -3.70 1.98 -8.16
N GLY A 345 -4.76 1.69 -8.93
CA GLY A 345 -5.65 2.71 -9.48
C GLY A 345 -6.30 3.58 -8.40
N ARG A 346 -6.76 2.99 -7.32
CA ARG A 346 -7.30 3.74 -6.18
C ARG A 346 -6.25 4.69 -5.61
N ASN A 347 -5.03 4.20 -5.36
CA ASN A 347 -3.96 5.02 -4.80
C ASN A 347 -3.64 6.23 -5.70
N VAL A 348 -3.47 6.01 -7.00
CA VAL A 348 -3.20 7.08 -7.98
C VAL A 348 -4.37 8.04 -8.08
N GLY A 349 -5.60 7.54 -8.21
CA GLY A 349 -6.80 8.35 -8.44
C GLY A 349 -7.17 9.22 -7.24
N PHE A 350 -7.24 8.65 -6.04
CA PHE A 350 -7.59 9.40 -4.84
C PHE A 350 -6.51 10.40 -4.46
N GLN A 351 -5.23 10.05 -4.58
CA GLN A 351 -4.13 10.96 -4.32
C GLN A 351 -4.13 12.14 -5.30
N SER A 352 -4.36 11.88 -6.60
CA SER A 352 -4.44 12.93 -7.62
C SER A 352 -5.63 13.85 -7.39
N ALA A 353 -6.82 13.29 -7.12
CA ALA A 353 -8.04 14.05 -6.84
C ALA A 353 -7.91 14.90 -5.56
N LEU A 354 -7.27 14.36 -4.51
CA LEU A 354 -6.98 15.09 -3.28
C LEU A 354 -6.10 16.32 -3.55
N LEU A 355 -5.03 16.14 -4.36
CA LEU A 355 -4.13 17.23 -4.71
C LEU A 355 -4.78 18.30 -5.58
N GLU A 356 -5.73 17.92 -6.45
CA GLU A 356 -6.54 18.86 -7.25
C GLU A 356 -7.50 19.70 -6.38
N LEU A 357 -8.08 19.09 -5.34
CA LEU A 357 -9.03 19.77 -4.43
C LEU A 357 -8.34 20.61 -3.37
N ALA A 358 -7.13 20.24 -2.96
CA ALA A 358 -6.41 20.87 -1.86
C ALA A 358 -5.63 22.12 -2.31
N PRO A 359 -5.89 23.31 -1.74
CA PRO A 359 -5.06 24.49 -1.94
C PRO A 359 -3.59 24.18 -1.60
N ALA A 360 -2.65 24.74 -2.36
CA ALA A 360 -1.21 24.44 -2.22
C ALA A 360 -0.69 24.58 -0.77
N ALA A 361 -1.12 25.64 -0.07
CA ALA A 361 -0.72 25.92 1.32
C ALA A 361 -1.37 25.00 2.38
N LYS A 362 -2.43 24.24 2.00
CA LYS A 362 -3.22 23.40 2.94
C LYS A 362 -3.19 21.91 2.61
N ARG A 363 -2.33 21.46 1.69
CA ARG A 363 -2.27 20.06 1.23
C ARG A 363 -2.08 19.08 2.36
N ALA A 364 -1.22 19.40 3.33
CA ALA A 364 -0.99 18.54 4.50
C ALA A 364 -2.25 18.36 5.37
N THR A 365 -3.00 19.45 5.61
CA THR A 365 -4.27 19.42 6.35
C THR A 365 -5.32 18.56 5.66
N TYR A 366 -5.45 18.70 4.32
CA TYR A 366 -6.38 17.93 3.51
C TYR A 366 -6.02 16.43 3.51
N ALA A 367 -4.73 16.11 3.36
CA ALA A 367 -4.26 14.73 3.41
C ALA A 367 -4.49 14.09 4.80
N GLY A 368 -4.16 14.80 5.87
CA GLY A 368 -4.41 14.32 7.23
C GLY A 368 -5.89 14.10 7.52
N LEU A 369 -6.76 15.02 7.09
CA LEU A 369 -8.20 14.89 7.25
C LEU A 369 -8.74 13.70 6.45
N ASN A 370 -8.28 13.49 5.20
CA ASN A 370 -8.68 12.34 4.40
C ASN A 370 -8.38 11.03 5.13
N VAL A 371 -7.16 10.86 5.64
CA VAL A 371 -6.76 9.66 6.39
C VAL A 371 -7.69 9.37 7.57
N ILE A 372 -8.08 10.41 8.34
CA ILE A 372 -9.00 10.25 9.47
C ILE A 372 -10.39 9.84 9.00
N LEU A 373 -10.91 10.47 7.94
CA LEU A 373 -12.28 10.24 7.45
C LEU A 373 -12.45 8.88 6.77
N ILE A 374 -11.39 8.31 6.20
CA ILE A 374 -11.43 6.97 5.59
C ILE A 374 -11.05 5.85 6.59
N LEU A 375 -10.66 6.18 7.81
CA LEU A 375 -10.28 5.18 8.83
C LEU A 375 -11.34 4.09 9.05
N PRO A 376 -12.66 4.33 8.94
CA PRO A 376 -13.67 3.27 9.02
C PRO A 376 -13.45 2.13 8.01
N LEU A 377 -12.82 2.39 6.86
CA LEU A 377 -12.49 1.34 5.87
C LEU A 377 -11.58 0.25 6.45
N ALA A 378 -10.77 0.59 7.45
CA ALA A 378 -9.90 -0.38 8.13
C ALA A 378 -10.70 -1.55 8.75
N PHE A 379 -11.92 -1.30 9.18
CA PHE A 379 -12.75 -2.30 9.86
C PHE A 379 -13.64 -3.12 8.91
N LEU A 380 -13.72 -2.75 7.63
CA LEU A 380 -14.58 -3.46 6.67
C LEU A 380 -14.15 -4.92 6.48
N SER A 381 -12.85 -5.20 6.41
CA SER A 381 -12.37 -6.58 6.26
C SER A 381 -12.66 -7.44 7.50
N LEU A 382 -12.58 -6.87 8.72
CA LEU A 382 -13.00 -7.56 9.94
C LEU A 382 -14.51 -7.85 9.90
N GLY A 383 -15.31 -6.86 9.50
CA GLY A 383 -16.75 -7.04 9.30
C GLY A 383 -17.07 -8.13 8.29
N ALA A 384 -16.33 -8.19 7.18
CA ALA A 384 -16.46 -9.25 6.18
C ALA A 384 -16.12 -10.64 6.74
N GLY A 385 -15.05 -10.73 7.54
CA GLY A 385 -14.69 -11.99 8.21
C GLY A 385 -15.77 -12.49 9.17
N LEU A 386 -16.37 -11.58 9.94
CA LEU A 386 -17.52 -11.88 10.80
C LEU A 386 -18.77 -12.28 10.00
N PHE A 387 -19.03 -11.58 8.88
CA PHE A 387 -20.14 -11.87 7.98
C PHE A 387 -20.03 -13.29 7.39
N LEU A 388 -18.84 -13.70 6.97
CA LEU A 388 -18.59 -15.04 6.40
C LEU A 388 -18.78 -16.19 7.37
N ARG A 389 -18.89 -15.94 8.68
CA ARG A 389 -19.28 -16.98 9.65
C ARG A 389 -20.72 -17.47 9.48
N ARG A 390 -21.59 -16.65 8.88
CA ARG A 390 -23.04 -16.94 8.73
C ARG A 390 -23.52 -16.92 7.28
N PHE A 391 -22.79 -16.22 6.40
CA PHE A 391 -23.18 -16.01 5.02
C PHE A 391 -22.10 -16.53 4.06
N SER A 392 -22.44 -16.64 2.78
CA SER A 392 -21.54 -17.15 1.75
C SER A 392 -20.60 -16.08 1.20
N TYR A 393 -19.47 -16.52 0.60
CA TYR A 393 -18.59 -15.66 -0.18
C TYR A 393 -19.32 -14.97 -1.33
N THR A 394 -20.24 -15.68 -2.01
CA THR A 394 -21.05 -15.12 -3.09
C THR A 394 -21.85 -13.92 -2.63
N THR A 395 -22.52 -14.01 -1.47
CA THR A 395 -23.28 -12.89 -0.90
C THR A 395 -22.38 -11.72 -0.57
N LEU A 396 -21.20 -11.98 0.03
CA LEU A 396 -20.21 -10.95 0.35
C LEU A 396 -19.74 -10.21 -0.92
N PHE A 397 -19.41 -10.95 -1.97
CA PHE A 397 -18.93 -10.39 -3.23
C PHE A 397 -19.99 -9.58 -3.97
N ILE A 398 -21.26 -10.02 -3.92
CA ILE A 398 -22.39 -9.25 -4.50
C ILE A 398 -22.59 -7.94 -3.72
N ILE A 399 -22.60 -7.98 -2.37
CA ILE A 399 -22.71 -6.77 -1.55
C ILE A 399 -21.58 -5.80 -1.88
N ALA A 400 -20.34 -6.28 -1.95
CA ALA A 400 -19.22 -5.45 -2.31
C ALA A 400 -19.40 -4.81 -3.70
N ALA A 401 -19.80 -5.60 -4.70
CA ALA A 401 -20.05 -5.10 -6.06
C ALA A 401 -21.12 -3.99 -6.07
N VAL A 402 -22.21 -4.15 -5.31
CA VAL A 402 -23.28 -3.14 -5.21
C VAL A 402 -22.77 -1.81 -4.64
N PHE A 403 -22.02 -1.87 -3.52
CA PHE A 403 -21.48 -0.64 -2.92
C PHE A 403 -20.43 0.02 -3.83
N ILE A 404 -19.55 -0.76 -4.47
CA ILE A 404 -18.55 -0.23 -5.42
C ILE A 404 -19.24 0.40 -6.62
N ALA A 405 -20.30 -0.22 -7.17
CA ALA A 405 -21.09 0.30 -8.27
C ALA A 405 -21.79 1.63 -7.88
N ALA A 406 -22.34 1.72 -6.66
CA ALA A 406 -22.87 2.99 -6.14
C ALA A 406 -21.78 4.07 -6.10
N GLY A 407 -20.57 3.72 -5.66
CA GLY A 407 -19.43 4.62 -5.71
C GLY A 407 -19.04 5.05 -7.13
N ALA A 408 -19.12 4.15 -8.11
CA ALA A 408 -18.88 4.46 -9.52
C ALA A 408 -19.92 5.44 -10.07
N ILE A 409 -21.19 5.30 -9.69
CA ILE A 409 -22.27 6.22 -10.08
C ILE A 409 -22.01 7.61 -9.50
N VAL A 410 -21.69 7.72 -8.21
CA VAL A 410 -21.36 9.01 -7.57
C VAL A 410 -20.12 9.64 -8.24
N ALA A 411 -19.09 8.85 -8.53
CA ALA A 411 -17.89 9.32 -9.22
C ALA A 411 -18.21 9.86 -10.62
N ARG A 412 -19.08 9.18 -11.36
CA ARG A 412 -19.54 9.62 -12.69
C ARG A 412 -20.30 10.95 -12.63
N GLN A 413 -21.24 11.07 -11.68
CA GLN A 413 -21.98 12.32 -11.47
C GLN A 413 -21.03 13.47 -11.14
N TRP A 414 -20.04 13.21 -10.26
CA TRP A 414 -19.02 14.20 -9.89
C TRP A 414 -18.12 14.60 -11.08
N ALA A 415 -17.78 13.64 -11.96
CA ALA A 415 -16.97 13.91 -13.15
C ALA A 415 -17.76 14.74 -14.19
N ALA A 416 -19.06 14.49 -14.36
CA ALA A 416 -19.91 15.20 -15.30
C ALA A 416 -20.13 16.67 -14.92
N GLN A 417 -20.31 16.98 -13.62
CA GLN A 417 -20.53 18.36 -13.13
C GLN A 417 -19.42 19.36 -13.52
N VAL A 418 -18.20 18.90 -13.76
CA VAL A 418 -17.07 19.76 -14.15
C VAL A 418 -17.04 20.02 -15.65
N GLN A 419 -17.62 19.14 -16.46
CA GLN A 419 -17.73 19.37 -17.90
C GLN A 419 -18.83 20.40 -18.22
N GLU A 420 -19.91 20.43 -17.43
CA GLU A 420 -21.01 21.39 -17.59
C GLU A 420 -20.67 22.79 -17.05
N GLY A 421 -19.67 22.91 -16.17
CA GLY A 421 -19.19 24.18 -15.61
C GLY A 421 -18.02 24.82 -16.36
N ARG A 422 -17.57 24.20 -17.46
CA ARG A 422 -16.57 24.75 -18.41
C ARG A 422 -17.24 25.21 -19.69
#